data_4303eb791244529c989515fb3578ebdf
#
_entry.id   4303eb791244529c989515fb3578ebdf
#
_cell.length_a   1.000
_cell.length_b   1.000
_cell.length_c   1.000
_cell.angle_alpha   90.00
_cell.angle_beta   90.00
_cell.angle_gamma   90.00
#
_symmetry.space_group_name_H-M   'P 1'
#
loop_
_entity.id
_entity.type
_entity.pdbx_description
1 polymer ?
#
loop_
_entity_poly.entity_id
_entity_poly.type
_entity_poly.pdbx_seq_one_letter_code
_entity_poly.pdbx_strand_id
1 'polypeptide(L)'
;AFEPILVEGRALKLHPLCCTAFNADFDGDQMAIHVPLSPEAQAEARMLMLSANNLLRPQDGKPVTVPTQDMILGAYYLTYTRLGKAEKGAETVFVTDPGDTDFPVNEIVDADEFVAANKAAKAAGKAIAKFRPIHNYSSVNEAIAAYAAGTVGLHAPIRVRYGKKIDGEMRYRIIDATVGRLIYNEPIPQDLGFVDRTVPGHEFDLEVSFLVGKKQLGKIIDKCIRRHGFTIATEMLDRIKALGYKYSTKGAISVSIADMVVPSVKYEMVHSAEKKVVEIEHFYRQGYITNDERYRLVVQQWEKTTADVTNALQGSMDEFNPIYMMADSGARGSMAQIRQLAGMRGLMADTAGRTIEIPVKAN
;
A
#
# COMPACT_ATOMS: atom_id res chain seq x y z
N ALA A 1 -20.70 22.27 4.73
CA ALA A 1 -21.22 22.56 6.06
C ALA A 1 -21.05 21.35 6.98
N PHE A 2 -21.04 21.60 8.30
CA PHE A 2 -20.86 20.60 9.35
C PHE A 2 -21.87 20.83 10.48
N GLU A 3 -22.33 19.76 11.08
CA GLU A 3 -23.05 19.87 12.35
C GLU A 3 -22.04 20.02 13.50
N PRO A 4 -22.18 21.05 14.37
CA PRO A 4 -21.20 21.32 15.40
C PRO A 4 -21.34 20.34 16.57
N ILE A 5 -20.21 19.89 17.10
CA ILE A 5 -20.12 19.14 18.35
C ILE A 5 -19.33 19.99 19.35
N LEU A 6 -19.89 20.20 20.53
CA LEU A 6 -19.22 20.95 21.58
C LEU A 6 -18.07 20.14 22.18
N VAL A 7 -16.91 20.77 22.27
CA VAL A 7 -15.67 20.17 22.81
C VAL A 7 -15.02 21.17 23.77
N GLU A 8 -14.28 20.68 24.75
CA GLU A 8 -13.46 21.51 25.63
C GLU A 8 -12.22 22.03 24.89
N GLY A 9 -11.78 23.24 25.26
CA GLY A 9 -10.61 23.90 24.69
C GLY A 9 -10.96 25.06 23.75
N ARG A 10 -9.89 25.68 23.18
CA ARG A 10 -10.02 26.87 22.32
C ARG A 10 -9.74 26.58 20.85
N ALA A 11 -9.55 25.30 20.50
CA ALA A 11 -9.24 24.89 19.14
C ALA A 11 -10.45 24.26 18.44
N LEU A 12 -10.58 24.48 17.13
CA LEU A 12 -11.50 23.74 16.28
C LEU A 12 -10.92 22.34 16.00
N LYS A 13 -11.72 21.31 16.23
CA LYS A 13 -11.37 19.93 15.88
C LYS A 13 -12.03 19.58 14.56
N LEU A 14 -11.20 19.31 13.54
CA LEU A 14 -11.67 18.93 12.21
C LEU A 14 -11.56 17.42 12.03
N HIS A 15 -12.58 16.82 11.40
CA HIS A 15 -12.53 15.39 11.03
C HIS A 15 -11.40 15.13 10.04
N PRO A 16 -10.53 14.13 10.27
CA PRO A 16 -9.33 13.88 9.45
C PRO A 16 -9.61 13.69 7.93
N LEU A 17 -10.73 13.08 7.57
CA LEU A 17 -11.09 12.90 6.14
C LEU A 17 -11.44 14.22 5.44
N CYS A 18 -11.73 15.27 6.16
CA CYS A 18 -12.02 16.61 5.60
C CYS A 18 -10.75 17.45 5.39
N CYS A 19 -9.61 17.07 5.98
CA CYS A 19 -8.37 17.83 5.87
C CYS A 19 -7.93 18.01 4.42
N THR A 20 -8.07 16.99 3.58
CA THR A 20 -7.71 17.08 2.16
C THR A 20 -8.54 18.10 1.39
N ALA A 21 -9.85 18.17 1.67
CA ALA A 21 -10.75 19.12 1.00
C ALA A 21 -10.46 20.57 1.40
N PHE A 22 -10.11 20.82 2.67
CA PHE A 22 -9.73 22.13 3.19
C PHE A 22 -8.27 22.47 2.93
N ASN A 23 -7.45 21.51 2.47
CA ASN A 23 -6.00 21.61 2.44
C ASN A 23 -5.45 22.08 3.79
N ALA A 24 -6.01 21.55 4.89
CA ALA A 24 -5.69 21.91 6.26
C ALA A 24 -4.82 20.83 6.91
N ASP A 25 -3.90 21.28 7.75
CA ASP A 25 -3.17 20.43 8.69
C ASP A 25 -3.30 21.00 10.12
N PHE A 26 -2.61 20.41 11.08
CA PHE A 26 -2.75 20.79 12.49
C PHE A 26 -1.49 21.48 13.03
N ASP A 27 -0.77 22.20 12.18
CA ASP A 27 0.47 22.91 12.51
C ASP A 27 0.27 24.37 12.91
N GLY A 28 -0.98 24.85 12.94
CA GLY A 28 -1.33 26.22 13.31
C GLY A 28 -2.30 26.89 12.34
N ASP A 29 -2.88 26.13 11.41
CA ASP A 29 -3.89 26.65 10.48
C ASP A 29 -5.08 27.26 11.23
N GLN A 30 -5.58 28.38 10.70
CA GLN A 30 -6.75 29.06 11.25
C GLN A 30 -7.99 28.76 10.42
N MET A 31 -9.12 28.60 11.10
CA MET A 31 -10.43 28.41 10.48
C MET A 31 -11.45 29.35 11.12
N ALA A 32 -12.47 29.73 10.34
CA ALA A 32 -13.58 30.53 10.80
C ALA A 32 -14.87 29.71 10.88
N ILE A 33 -15.75 30.08 11.82
CA ILE A 33 -17.10 29.52 11.93
C ILE A 33 -18.09 30.55 11.42
N HIS A 34 -18.91 30.16 10.44
CA HIS A 34 -20.02 30.97 9.93
C HIS A 34 -21.33 30.30 10.26
N VAL A 35 -22.25 31.00 10.92
CA VAL A 35 -23.55 30.47 11.31
C VAL A 35 -24.63 31.00 10.38
N PRO A 36 -25.37 30.14 9.67
CA PRO A 36 -26.50 30.57 8.85
C PRO A 36 -27.64 31.09 9.72
N LEU A 37 -28.09 32.33 9.47
CA LEU A 37 -29.08 33.02 10.32
C LEU A 37 -30.53 32.83 9.86
N SER A 38 -30.78 32.75 8.55
CA SER A 38 -32.14 32.57 8.04
C SER A 38 -32.53 31.11 7.89
N PRO A 39 -33.83 30.76 7.96
CA PRO A 39 -34.31 29.40 7.74
C PRO A 39 -33.92 28.84 6.35
N GLU A 40 -33.94 29.69 5.31
CA GLU A 40 -33.56 29.34 3.95
C GLU A 40 -32.07 28.96 3.89
N ALA A 41 -31.20 29.79 4.49
CA ALA A 41 -29.76 29.52 4.56
C ALA A 41 -29.45 28.24 5.35
N GLN A 42 -30.20 27.98 6.43
CA GLN A 42 -30.07 26.74 7.20
C GLN A 42 -30.50 25.52 6.38
N ALA A 43 -31.58 25.63 5.59
CA ALA A 43 -32.03 24.56 4.69
C ALA A 43 -31.00 24.29 3.60
N GLU A 44 -30.47 25.30 2.96
CA GLU A 44 -29.39 25.14 1.95
C GLU A 44 -28.14 24.52 2.56
N ALA A 45 -27.71 24.95 3.74
CA ALA A 45 -26.55 24.38 4.44
C ALA A 45 -26.71 22.88 4.71
N ARG A 46 -27.89 22.44 5.13
CA ARG A 46 -28.19 21.02 5.40
C ARG A 46 -28.38 20.18 4.15
N MET A 47 -29.11 20.69 3.17
CA MET A 47 -29.49 19.90 2.00
C MET A 47 -28.39 19.88 0.93
N LEU A 48 -27.71 21.02 0.71
CA LEU A 48 -26.75 21.16 -0.39
C LEU A 48 -25.30 21.15 0.08
N MET A 49 -24.98 21.72 1.25
CA MET A 49 -23.61 21.96 1.67
C MET A 49 -23.07 20.95 2.69
N LEU A 50 -23.92 20.08 3.25
CA LEU A 50 -23.46 19.14 4.27
C LEU A 50 -22.32 18.25 3.72
N SER A 51 -21.24 18.11 4.48
CA SER A 51 -20.04 17.40 4.05
C SER A 51 -20.31 15.92 3.71
N ALA A 52 -21.23 15.28 4.43
CA ALA A 52 -21.64 13.90 4.15
C ALA A 52 -22.29 13.71 2.78
N ASN A 53 -22.90 14.76 2.21
CA ASN A 53 -23.51 14.75 0.90
C ASN A 53 -22.55 15.18 -0.21
N ASN A 54 -21.36 15.68 0.12
CA ASN A 54 -20.38 16.25 -0.81
C ASN A 54 -19.05 15.48 -0.78
N LEU A 55 -19.13 14.16 -0.94
CA LEU A 55 -17.94 13.28 -0.91
C LEU A 55 -17.18 13.24 -2.24
N LEU A 56 -17.74 13.78 -3.32
CA LEU A 56 -17.14 13.74 -4.67
C LEU A 56 -16.58 15.11 -5.05
N ARG A 57 -15.45 15.11 -5.71
CA ARG A 57 -14.87 16.32 -6.31
C ARG A 57 -15.67 16.77 -7.53
N PRO A 58 -16.02 18.05 -7.65
CA PRO A 58 -16.73 18.55 -8.83
C PRO A 58 -15.89 18.49 -10.11
N GLN A 59 -14.56 18.49 -10.00
CA GLN A 59 -13.64 18.48 -11.12
C GLN A 59 -13.64 17.18 -11.92
N ASP A 60 -13.63 16.04 -11.26
CA ASP A 60 -13.45 14.72 -11.89
C ASP A 60 -14.43 13.65 -11.37
N GLY A 61 -15.33 14.02 -10.46
CA GLY A 61 -16.32 13.11 -9.88
C GLY A 61 -15.72 11.98 -9.03
N LYS A 62 -14.44 12.08 -8.65
CA LYS A 62 -13.80 11.10 -7.78
C LYS A 62 -13.97 11.48 -6.31
N PRO A 63 -13.89 10.49 -5.39
CA PRO A 63 -13.96 10.78 -3.96
C PRO A 63 -12.89 11.78 -3.53
N VAL A 64 -13.28 12.79 -2.75
CA VAL A 64 -12.38 13.74 -2.09
C VAL A 64 -11.97 13.25 -0.71
N THR A 65 -12.89 12.59 0.00
CA THR A 65 -12.71 12.06 1.34
C THR A 65 -12.05 10.68 1.29
N VAL A 66 -10.79 10.63 0.89
CA VAL A 66 -10.01 9.40 0.87
C VAL A 66 -9.10 9.38 2.09
N PRO A 67 -9.01 8.23 2.80
CA PRO A 67 -8.03 8.05 3.87
C PRO A 67 -6.61 8.45 3.43
N THR A 68 -5.86 9.03 4.36
CA THR A 68 -4.49 9.51 4.14
C THR A 68 -3.55 9.02 5.23
N GLN A 69 -2.24 9.08 5.00
CA GLN A 69 -1.20 8.82 5.99
C GLN A 69 -1.42 7.54 6.81
N ASP A 70 -1.57 7.63 8.13
CA ASP A 70 -1.70 6.49 9.05
C ASP A 70 -2.94 5.63 8.79
N MET A 71 -4.00 6.21 8.25
CA MET A 71 -5.19 5.45 7.85
C MET A 71 -4.88 4.49 6.69
N ILE A 72 -4.06 4.94 5.71
CA ILE A 72 -3.60 4.09 4.60
C ILE A 72 -2.65 3.03 5.14
N LEU A 73 -1.70 3.45 5.98
CA LEU A 73 -0.69 2.56 6.53
C LEU A 73 -1.32 1.42 7.35
N GLY A 74 -2.33 1.73 8.17
CA GLY A 74 -3.07 0.71 8.93
C GLY A 74 -3.89 -0.23 8.04
N ALA A 75 -4.51 0.27 6.97
CA ALA A 75 -5.22 -0.56 5.99
C ALA A 75 -4.24 -1.47 5.22
N TYR A 76 -3.10 -0.94 4.82
CA TYR A 76 -2.01 -1.69 4.18
C TYR A 76 -1.51 -2.79 5.11
N TYR A 77 -1.20 -2.47 6.37
CA TYR A 77 -0.75 -3.42 7.38
C TYR A 77 -1.78 -4.53 7.62
N LEU A 78 -3.08 -4.22 7.72
CA LEU A 78 -4.15 -5.21 7.88
C LEU A 78 -4.28 -6.19 6.70
N THR A 79 -4.06 -5.70 5.49
CA THR A 79 -4.30 -6.49 4.27
C THR A 79 -3.06 -7.21 3.75
N TYR A 80 -1.94 -7.02 4.43
CA TYR A 80 -0.69 -7.69 4.09
C TYR A 80 -0.78 -9.21 4.37
N THR A 81 0.01 -9.99 3.65
CA THR A 81 0.14 -11.44 3.86
C THR A 81 1.61 -11.77 4.05
N ARG A 82 1.96 -12.48 5.11
CA ARG A 82 3.32 -12.89 5.43
C ARG A 82 3.40 -14.39 5.63
N LEU A 83 4.42 -15.00 5.02
CA LEU A 83 4.86 -16.37 5.28
C LEU A 83 6.24 -16.32 5.94
N GLY A 84 6.57 -17.37 6.68
CA GLY A 84 7.88 -17.53 7.30
C GLY A 84 7.87 -17.51 8.81
N LYS A 85 9.01 -17.86 9.43
CA LYS A 85 9.19 -17.96 10.89
C LYS A 85 8.93 -16.66 11.67
N ALA A 86 9.00 -15.53 10.97
CA ALA A 86 8.73 -14.23 11.58
C ALA A 86 7.24 -13.98 11.86
N GLU A 87 6.33 -14.78 11.28
CA GLU A 87 4.88 -14.65 11.48
C GLU A 87 4.32 -15.92 12.13
N LYS A 88 3.75 -15.79 13.32
CA LYS A 88 3.17 -16.92 14.06
C LYS A 88 2.03 -17.57 13.29
N GLY A 89 2.07 -18.90 13.16
CA GLY A 89 1.09 -19.66 12.39
C GLY A 89 1.33 -19.63 10.88
N ALA A 90 2.47 -19.14 10.42
CA ALA A 90 2.87 -19.14 9.03
C ALA A 90 4.29 -19.72 8.82
N GLU A 91 4.80 -20.44 9.82
CA GLU A 91 6.15 -21.04 9.81
C GLU A 91 6.28 -22.17 8.78
N THR A 92 5.16 -22.82 8.49
CA THR A 92 5.10 -23.94 7.53
C THR A 92 3.91 -23.80 6.59
N VAL A 93 4.03 -24.34 5.39
CA VAL A 93 2.98 -24.34 4.37
C VAL A 93 2.78 -25.74 3.79
N PHE A 94 1.54 -26.04 3.38
CA PHE A 94 1.20 -27.27 2.67
C PHE A 94 1.24 -27.02 1.16
N VAL A 95 2.18 -27.65 0.46
CA VAL A 95 2.35 -27.48 -0.98
C VAL A 95 1.26 -28.23 -1.73
N THR A 96 0.49 -27.54 -2.55
CA THR A 96 -0.58 -28.12 -3.38
C THR A 96 -0.17 -28.32 -4.82
N ASP A 97 0.71 -27.46 -5.32
CA ASP A 97 1.21 -27.48 -6.69
C ASP A 97 2.67 -26.97 -6.64
N PRO A 98 3.67 -27.76 -7.00
CA PRO A 98 5.07 -27.33 -6.93
C PRO A 98 5.46 -26.33 -8.02
N GLY A 99 4.64 -26.16 -9.08
CA GLY A 99 5.05 -25.37 -10.24
C GLY A 99 6.34 -25.91 -10.85
N ASP A 100 7.30 -25.03 -11.11
CA ASP A 100 8.66 -25.37 -11.58
C ASP A 100 9.70 -25.41 -10.44
N THR A 101 9.27 -25.65 -9.21
CA THR A 101 10.14 -25.80 -8.03
C THR A 101 10.30 -27.29 -7.64
N ASP A 102 11.33 -27.60 -6.86
CA ASP A 102 11.65 -28.97 -6.44
C ASP A 102 10.85 -29.43 -5.18
N PHE A 103 9.77 -28.75 -4.83
CA PHE A 103 8.99 -29.12 -3.66
C PHE A 103 8.15 -30.38 -3.89
N PRO A 104 8.04 -31.25 -2.87
CA PRO A 104 7.15 -32.40 -2.93
C PRO A 104 5.69 -31.96 -2.90
N VAL A 105 4.84 -32.62 -3.68
CA VAL A 105 3.40 -32.38 -3.74
C VAL A 105 2.72 -32.98 -2.52
N ASN A 106 1.78 -32.24 -1.92
CA ASN A 106 1.00 -32.64 -0.75
C ASN A 106 1.84 -32.88 0.53
N GLU A 107 2.93 -32.17 0.67
CA GLU A 107 3.75 -32.20 1.88
C GLU A 107 3.82 -30.82 2.55
N ILE A 108 4.20 -30.84 3.83
CA ILE A 108 4.42 -29.64 4.64
C ILE A 108 5.89 -29.26 4.52
N VAL A 109 6.16 -28.03 4.11
CA VAL A 109 7.51 -27.50 3.96
C VAL A 109 7.70 -26.23 4.80
N ASP A 110 8.95 -25.88 5.06
CA ASP A 110 9.32 -24.64 5.72
C ASP A 110 8.91 -23.45 4.86
N ALA A 111 8.26 -22.47 5.47
CA ALA A 111 7.70 -21.33 4.74
C ALA A 111 8.79 -20.38 4.23
N ASP A 112 9.92 -20.24 4.94
CA ASP A 112 11.02 -19.37 4.47
C ASP A 112 11.69 -19.98 3.23
N GLU A 113 11.88 -21.30 3.18
CA GLU A 113 12.38 -22.02 2.01
C GLU A 113 11.40 -21.89 0.84
N PHE A 114 10.10 -22.03 1.11
CA PHE A 114 9.05 -21.88 0.12
C PHE A 114 9.04 -20.47 -0.50
N VAL A 115 9.13 -19.42 0.32
CA VAL A 115 9.18 -18.02 -0.15
C VAL A 115 10.45 -17.75 -0.96
N ALA A 116 11.60 -18.24 -0.51
CA ALA A 116 12.88 -18.06 -1.21
C ALA A 116 12.86 -18.73 -2.59
N ALA A 117 12.40 -19.97 -2.68
CA ALA A 117 12.29 -20.70 -3.94
C ALA A 117 11.30 -20.04 -4.91
N ASN A 118 10.15 -19.58 -4.44
CA ASN A 118 9.18 -18.86 -5.26
C ASN A 118 9.70 -17.51 -5.74
N LYS A 119 10.48 -16.80 -4.94
CA LYS A 119 11.13 -15.55 -5.33
C LYS A 119 12.16 -15.81 -6.44
N ALA A 120 12.95 -16.88 -6.33
CA ALA A 120 13.91 -17.29 -7.35
C ALA A 120 13.23 -17.76 -8.65
N ALA A 121 12.17 -18.58 -8.56
CA ALA A 121 11.38 -19.02 -9.70
C ALA A 121 10.76 -17.83 -10.45
N LYS A 122 10.16 -16.89 -9.73
CA LYS A 122 9.59 -15.67 -10.30
C LYS A 122 10.63 -14.81 -11.00
N ALA A 123 11.81 -14.64 -10.41
CA ALA A 123 12.92 -13.90 -11.03
C ALA A 123 13.44 -14.59 -12.32
N ALA A 124 13.35 -15.91 -12.37
CA ALA A 124 13.71 -16.71 -13.56
C ALA A 124 12.57 -16.83 -14.59
N GLY A 125 11.40 -16.21 -14.37
CA GLY A 125 10.23 -16.32 -15.24
C GLY A 125 9.55 -17.69 -15.25
N LYS A 126 9.79 -18.52 -14.23
CA LYS A 126 9.24 -19.86 -14.05
C LYS A 126 7.91 -19.84 -13.28
N ALA A 127 7.17 -20.94 -13.35
CA ALA A 127 5.94 -21.11 -12.59
C ALA A 127 6.23 -21.22 -11.08
N ILE A 128 5.51 -20.46 -10.27
CA ILE A 128 5.64 -20.47 -8.80
C ILE A 128 4.83 -21.61 -8.18
N ALA A 129 5.32 -22.15 -7.08
CA ALA A 129 4.59 -23.14 -6.30
C ALA A 129 3.37 -22.52 -5.61
N LYS A 130 2.27 -23.30 -5.50
CA LYS A 130 1.05 -22.93 -4.79
C LYS A 130 0.97 -23.67 -3.47
N PHE A 131 0.38 -23.04 -2.48
CA PHE A 131 0.23 -23.59 -1.14
C PHE A 131 -1.19 -23.47 -0.62
N ARG A 132 -1.45 -24.21 0.46
CA ARG A 132 -2.65 -24.13 1.28
C ARG A 132 -2.26 -23.82 2.72
N PRO A 133 -2.95 -22.88 3.39
CA PRO A 133 -2.74 -22.65 4.82
C PRO A 133 -3.01 -23.89 5.66
N ILE A 134 -2.27 -24.09 6.74
CA ILE A 134 -2.40 -25.25 7.63
C ILE A 134 -3.45 -25.01 8.71
N HIS A 135 -3.51 -23.79 9.26
CA HIS A 135 -4.42 -23.46 10.35
C HIS A 135 -5.86 -23.31 9.86
N ASN A 136 -6.77 -24.09 10.46
CA ASN A 136 -8.19 -24.10 10.13
C ASN A 136 -9.01 -23.62 11.33
N TYR A 137 -9.96 -22.71 11.08
CA TYR A 137 -10.88 -22.17 12.08
C TYR A 137 -12.34 -22.39 11.69
N SER A 138 -13.17 -22.70 12.67
CA SER A 138 -14.60 -22.98 12.46
C SER A 138 -15.43 -21.72 12.24
N SER A 139 -14.92 -20.55 12.61
CA SER A 139 -15.59 -19.26 12.44
C SER A 139 -14.58 -18.11 12.39
N VAL A 140 -15.04 -16.97 11.86
CA VAL A 140 -14.27 -15.69 11.86
C VAL A 140 -13.94 -15.26 13.30
N ASN A 141 -14.89 -15.41 14.24
CA ASN A 141 -14.68 -15.03 15.64
C ASN A 141 -13.61 -15.90 16.32
N GLU A 142 -13.55 -17.19 16.01
CA GLU A 142 -12.51 -18.08 16.50
C GLU A 142 -11.13 -17.67 15.99
N ALA A 143 -11.01 -17.32 14.70
CA ALA A 143 -9.76 -16.83 14.13
C ALA A 143 -9.31 -15.52 14.79
N ILE A 144 -10.23 -14.59 15.07
CA ILE A 144 -9.94 -13.32 15.77
C ILE A 144 -9.54 -13.60 17.23
N ALA A 145 -10.19 -14.55 17.91
CA ALA A 145 -9.83 -14.98 19.27
C ALA A 145 -8.44 -15.63 19.32
N ALA A 146 -8.10 -16.46 18.34
CA ALA A 146 -6.76 -17.05 18.20
C ALA A 146 -5.69 -15.97 18.00
N TYR A 147 -5.96 -14.95 17.21
CA TYR A 147 -5.09 -13.79 17.09
C TYR A 147 -4.95 -13.03 18.42
N ALA A 148 -6.04 -12.79 19.13
CA ALA A 148 -6.01 -12.11 20.43
C ALA A 148 -5.24 -12.93 21.48
N ALA A 149 -5.30 -14.26 21.43
CA ALA A 149 -4.52 -15.18 22.27
C ALA A 149 -3.04 -15.29 21.83
N GLY A 150 -2.65 -14.71 20.70
CA GLY A 150 -1.28 -14.74 20.18
C GLY A 150 -0.85 -16.10 19.62
N THR A 151 -1.79 -16.96 19.24
CA THR A 151 -1.51 -18.27 18.61
C THR A 151 -1.31 -18.17 17.11
N VAL A 152 -1.92 -17.15 16.47
CA VAL A 152 -1.77 -16.86 15.05
C VAL A 152 -1.47 -15.38 14.86
N GLY A 153 -0.64 -15.03 13.88
CA GLY A 153 -0.31 -13.66 13.53
C GLY A 153 -1.40 -13.01 12.66
N LEU A 154 -1.34 -11.69 12.56
CA LEU A 154 -2.31 -10.90 11.80
C LEU A 154 -2.23 -11.18 10.29
N HIS A 155 -1.02 -11.44 9.80
CA HIS A 155 -0.67 -11.59 8.38
C HIS A 155 -0.59 -13.05 7.94
N ALA A 156 -0.66 -13.99 8.90
CA ALA A 156 -0.60 -15.43 8.62
C ALA A 156 -1.78 -15.86 7.76
N PRO A 157 -1.56 -16.58 6.65
CA PRO A 157 -2.63 -17.22 5.90
C PRO A 157 -3.31 -18.29 6.75
N ILE A 158 -4.62 -18.25 6.77
CA ILE A 158 -5.47 -19.19 7.51
C ILE A 158 -6.62 -19.67 6.64
N ARG A 159 -7.22 -20.78 7.03
CA ARG A 159 -8.48 -21.27 6.47
C ARG A 159 -9.60 -21.04 7.47
N VAL A 160 -10.68 -20.45 7.03
CA VAL A 160 -11.82 -20.17 7.90
C VAL A 160 -13.13 -20.58 7.25
N ARG A 161 -14.02 -21.17 8.05
CA ARG A 161 -15.39 -21.41 7.63
C ARG A 161 -16.16 -20.09 7.67
N TYR A 162 -16.40 -19.55 6.48
CA TYR A 162 -17.10 -18.28 6.30
C TYR A 162 -18.57 -18.53 5.96
N GLY A 163 -19.46 -17.89 6.70
CA GLY A 163 -20.91 -17.97 6.49
C GLY A 163 -21.45 -16.73 5.81
N LYS A 164 -22.26 -16.89 4.79
CA LYS A 164 -22.94 -15.81 4.10
C LYS A 164 -24.40 -16.18 3.86
N LYS A 165 -25.28 -15.19 3.97
CA LYS A 165 -26.71 -15.37 3.65
C LYS A 165 -26.88 -15.25 2.13
N ILE A 166 -27.28 -16.35 1.49
CA ILE A 166 -27.53 -16.45 0.05
C ILE A 166 -28.96 -16.99 -0.12
N ASP A 167 -29.79 -16.30 -0.90
CA ASP A 167 -31.19 -16.64 -1.12
C ASP A 167 -32.03 -16.85 0.16
N GLY A 168 -31.70 -16.13 1.21
CA GLY A 168 -32.37 -16.20 2.51
C GLY A 168 -31.84 -17.26 3.46
N GLU A 169 -31.01 -18.21 3.00
CA GLU A 169 -30.39 -19.27 3.79
C GLU A 169 -28.94 -18.97 4.14
N MET A 170 -28.51 -19.39 5.35
CA MET A 170 -27.11 -19.32 5.76
C MET A 170 -26.34 -20.47 5.13
N ARG A 171 -25.48 -20.16 4.17
CA ARG A 171 -24.56 -21.12 3.55
C ARG A 171 -23.15 -20.88 4.05
N TYR A 172 -22.35 -21.94 4.12
CA TYR A 172 -20.99 -21.90 4.64
C TYR A 172 -20.01 -22.50 3.65
N ARG A 173 -18.85 -21.87 3.56
CA ARG A 173 -17.72 -22.38 2.78
C ARG A 173 -16.40 -22.11 3.52
N ILE A 174 -15.40 -22.94 3.28
CA ILE A 174 -14.04 -22.69 3.72
C ILE A 174 -13.36 -21.79 2.70
N ILE A 175 -12.84 -20.66 3.19
CA ILE A 175 -12.08 -19.69 2.39
C ILE A 175 -10.68 -19.55 2.96
N ASP A 176 -9.72 -19.20 2.09
CA ASP A 176 -8.35 -18.87 2.48
C ASP A 176 -8.24 -17.34 2.62
N ALA A 177 -7.82 -16.89 3.79
CA ALA A 177 -7.71 -15.47 4.11
C ALA A 177 -6.60 -15.23 5.15
N THR A 178 -6.40 -14.00 5.58
CA THR A 178 -5.64 -13.67 6.80
C THR A 178 -6.57 -13.08 7.84
N VAL A 179 -6.20 -13.12 9.12
CA VAL A 179 -7.00 -12.49 10.18
C VAL A 179 -7.19 -11.01 9.90
N GLY A 180 -6.12 -10.34 9.43
CA GLY A 180 -6.19 -8.92 9.08
C GLY A 180 -7.19 -8.62 7.95
N ARG A 181 -7.24 -9.46 6.91
CA ARG A 181 -8.24 -9.30 5.82
C ARG A 181 -9.66 -9.56 6.28
N LEU A 182 -9.87 -10.52 7.19
CA LEU A 182 -11.20 -10.75 7.78
C LEU A 182 -11.69 -9.51 8.54
N ILE A 183 -10.83 -8.92 9.38
CA ILE A 183 -11.13 -7.70 10.13
C ILE A 183 -11.36 -6.51 9.18
N TYR A 184 -10.55 -6.39 8.13
CA TYR A 184 -10.66 -5.28 7.19
C TYR A 184 -11.94 -5.33 6.35
N ASN A 185 -12.43 -6.53 6.02
CA ASN A 185 -13.65 -6.71 5.24
C ASN A 185 -14.94 -6.54 6.09
N GLU A 186 -14.86 -6.49 7.42
CA GLU A 186 -16.03 -6.33 8.29
C GLU A 186 -16.84 -5.05 7.98
N PRO A 187 -16.24 -3.85 7.88
CA PRO A 187 -16.96 -2.64 7.54
C PRO A 187 -17.29 -2.49 6.05
N ILE A 188 -16.76 -3.34 5.18
CA ILE A 188 -16.89 -3.19 3.73
C ILE A 188 -18.10 -4.00 3.23
N PRO A 189 -19.04 -3.38 2.52
CA PRO A 189 -20.12 -4.12 1.86
C PRO A 189 -19.57 -5.19 0.92
N GLN A 190 -20.05 -6.42 1.07
CA GLN A 190 -19.53 -7.60 0.34
C GLN A 190 -20.20 -7.79 -1.03
N ASP A 191 -20.48 -6.69 -1.73
CA ASP A 191 -21.11 -6.67 -3.05
C ASP A 191 -20.56 -5.56 -3.97
N LEU A 192 -19.39 -4.97 -3.65
CA LEU A 192 -18.82 -3.85 -4.41
C LEU A 192 -18.38 -4.21 -5.83
N GLY A 193 -18.32 -5.50 -6.17
CA GLY A 193 -18.00 -5.99 -7.52
C GLY A 193 -16.49 -6.00 -7.82
N PHE A 194 -15.66 -6.25 -6.81
CA PHE A 194 -14.26 -6.66 -7.00
C PHE A 194 -14.17 -8.16 -7.28
N VAL A 195 -15.13 -8.91 -6.78
CA VAL A 195 -15.29 -10.34 -7.04
C VAL A 195 -16.46 -10.55 -7.99
N ASP A 196 -16.23 -11.28 -9.09
CA ASP A 196 -17.30 -11.71 -10.00
C ASP A 196 -18.06 -12.88 -9.36
N ARG A 197 -19.23 -12.59 -8.79
CA ARG A 197 -20.08 -13.56 -8.10
C ARG A 197 -20.97 -14.36 -9.03
N THR A 198 -20.90 -14.12 -10.34
CA THR A 198 -21.60 -14.93 -11.34
C THR A 198 -20.86 -16.25 -11.62
N VAL A 199 -19.56 -16.29 -11.29
CA VAL A 199 -18.74 -17.49 -11.45
C VAL A 199 -19.01 -18.42 -10.26
N PRO A 200 -19.44 -19.67 -10.52
CA PRO A 200 -19.64 -20.66 -9.46
C PRO A 200 -18.36 -20.88 -8.64
N GLY A 201 -18.48 -20.72 -7.34
CA GLY A 201 -17.34 -20.87 -6.45
C GLY A 201 -16.78 -19.57 -5.88
N HIS A 202 -17.11 -18.39 -6.43
CA HIS A 202 -16.66 -17.08 -5.93
C HIS A 202 -17.70 -16.36 -5.04
N GLU A 203 -18.80 -17.03 -4.69
CA GLU A 203 -19.90 -16.44 -3.92
C GLU A 203 -19.48 -16.02 -2.50
N PHE A 204 -18.52 -16.76 -1.92
CA PHE A 204 -18.02 -16.56 -0.56
C PHE A 204 -16.71 -15.77 -0.49
N ASP A 205 -16.09 -15.47 -1.62
CA ASP A 205 -14.82 -14.75 -1.64
C ASP A 205 -14.99 -13.34 -1.07
N LEU A 206 -13.98 -12.90 -0.31
CA LEU A 206 -13.95 -11.56 0.26
C LEU A 206 -13.77 -10.52 -0.85
N GLU A 207 -14.51 -9.43 -0.78
CA GLU A 207 -14.37 -8.31 -1.74
C GLU A 207 -12.94 -7.75 -1.77
N VAL A 208 -12.29 -7.69 -0.62
CA VAL A 208 -10.90 -7.26 -0.52
C VAL A 208 -10.02 -8.44 -0.13
N SER A 209 -9.49 -9.12 -1.14
CA SER A 209 -8.50 -10.21 -1.00
C SER A 209 -7.08 -9.80 -1.39
N PHE A 210 -6.89 -8.54 -1.79
CA PHE A 210 -5.64 -7.95 -2.26
C PHE A 210 -5.06 -6.96 -1.25
N LEU A 211 -3.80 -6.58 -1.45
CA LEU A 211 -3.11 -5.57 -0.65
C LEU A 211 -3.69 -4.17 -0.91
N VAL A 212 -4.06 -3.46 0.14
CA VAL A 212 -4.76 -2.18 0.06
C VAL A 212 -3.82 -1.01 0.30
N GLY A 213 -3.44 -0.34 -0.77
CA GLY A 213 -2.76 0.95 -0.72
C GLY A 213 -3.70 2.11 -1.07
N LYS A 214 -3.15 3.31 -1.20
CA LYS A 214 -3.91 4.54 -1.50
C LYS A 214 -4.81 4.43 -2.74
N LYS A 215 -4.28 3.84 -3.82
CA LYS A 215 -5.03 3.70 -5.08
C LYS A 215 -6.23 2.74 -4.94
N GLN A 216 -6.02 1.64 -4.24
CA GLN A 216 -7.06 0.63 -4.00
C GLN A 216 -8.15 1.18 -3.08
N LEU A 217 -7.77 1.91 -2.02
CA LEU A 217 -8.72 2.61 -1.14
C LEU A 217 -9.63 3.55 -1.93
N GLY A 218 -9.07 4.38 -2.81
CA GLY A 218 -9.86 5.25 -3.67
C GLY A 218 -10.87 4.50 -4.52
N LYS A 219 -10.51 3.33 -5.07
CA LYS A 219 -11.42 2.48 -5.85
C LYS A 219 -12.51 1.85 -5.00
N ILE A 220 -12.19 1.41 -3.78
CA ILE A 220 -13.18 0.83 -2.85
C ILE A 220 -14.24 1.86 -2.50
N ILE A 221 -13.82 3.08 -2.16
CA ILE A 221 -14.71 4.18 -1.82
C ILE A 221 -15.58 4.59 -3.01
N ASP A 222 -14.99 4.76 -4.20
CA ASP A 222 -15.74 5.13 -5.40
C ASP A 222 -16.82 4.09 -5.74
N LYS A 223 -16.49 2.81 -5.71
CA LYS A 223 -17.47 1.73 -5.92
C LYS A 223 -18.56 1.71 -4.84
N CYS A 224 -18.21 1.95 -3.58
CA CYS A 224 -19.19 2.01 -2.49
C CYS A 224 -20.16 3.17 -2.68
N ILE A 225 -19.68 4.37 -2.99
CA ILE A 225 -20.54 5.54 -3.25
C ILE A 225 -21.49 5.29 -4.42
N ARG A 226 -20.98 4.73 -5.53
CA ARG A 226 -21.80 4.47 -6.73
C ARG A 226 -22.86 3.41 -6.51
N ARG A 227 -22.60 2.40 -5.66
CA ARG A 227 -23.52 1.28 -5.47
C ARG A 227 -24.49 1.50 -4.30
N HIS A 228 -24.03 2.04 -3.21
CA HIS A 228 -24.77 2.16 -1.94
C HIS A 228 -25.13 3.60 -1.57
N GLY A 229 -24.61 4.59 -2.31
CA GLY A 229 -24.85 6.00 -2.00
C GLY A 229 -23.99 6.54 -0.85
N PHE A 230 -24.23 7.79 -0.48
CA PHE A 230 -23.39 8.53 0.46
C PHE A 230 -23.49 8.04 1.91
N THR A 231 -24.68 7.65 2.37
CA THR A 231 -24.90 7.27 3.78
C THR A 231 -24.05 6.05 4.17
N ILE A 232 -24.16 4.96 3.41
CA ILE A 232 -23.40 3.74 3.68
C ILE A 232 -21.90 3.97 3.47
N ALA A 233 -21.53 4.77 2.45
CA ALA A 233 -20.13 5.12 2.21
C ALA A 233 -19.51 5.92 3.36
N THR A 234 -20.28 6.81 3.98
CA THR A 234 -19.82 7.61 5.14
C THR A 234 -19.57 6.72 6.36
N GLU A 235 -20.49 5.80 6.66
CA GLU A 235 -20.31 4.82 7.75
C GLU A 235 -19.10 3.92 7.51
N MET A 236 -18.95 3.43 6.29
CA MET A 236 -17.78 2.62 5.89
C MET A 236 -16.49 3.41 6.07
N LEU A 237 -16.44 4.67 5.64
CA LEU A 237 -15.28 5.55 5.77
C LEU A 237 -14.87 5.76 7.23
N ASP A 238 -15.83 6.00 8.12
CA ASP A 238 -15.54 6.17 9.54
C ASP A 238 -15.00 4.91 10.19
N ARG A 239 -15.52 3.75 9.83
CA ARG A 239 -15.01 2.46 10.31
C ARG A 239 -13.61 2.17 9.75
N ILE A 240 -13.36 2.43 8.46
CA ILE A 240 -12.02 2.27 7.85
C ILE A 240 -11.02 3.23 8.50
N LYS A 241 -11.40 4.49 8.77
CA LYS A 241 -10.58 5.44 9.51
C LYS A 241 -10.20 4.90 10.89
N ALA A 242 -11.17 4.42 11.66
CA ALA A 242 -10.94 3.87 13.00
C ALA A 242 -10.02 2.63 12.97
N LEU A 243 -10.24 1.71 12.01
CA LEU A 243 -9.37 0.56 11.81
C LEU A 243 -7.96 0.99 11.39
N GLY A 244 -7.84 1.94 10.48
CA GLY A 244 -6.55 2.45 10.00
C GLY A 244 -5.69 2.97 11.14
N TYR A 245 -6.20 3.87 11.97
CA TYR A 245 -5.49 4.38 13.13
C TYR A 245 -5.19 3.30 14.18
N LYS A 246 -6.17 2.43 14.49
CA LYS A 246 -5.98 1.34 15.45
C LYS A 246 -4.83 0.41 15.05
N TYR A 247 -4.77 0.01 13.80
CA TYR A 247 -3.79 -0.97 13.34
C TYR A 247 -2.46 -0.35 12.90
N SER A 248 -2.43 0.92 12.53
CA SER A 248 -1.19 1.67 12.40
C SER A 248 -0.47 1.78 13.76
N THR A 249 -1.22 2.09 14.82
CA THR A 249 -0.70 2.14 16.20
C THR A 249 -0.24 0.76 16.68
N LYS A 250 -1.05 -0.30 16.47
CA LYS A 250 -0.69 -1.68 16.85
C LYS A 250 0.50 -2.22 16.07
N GLY A 251 0.64 -1.84 14.80
CA GLY A 251 1.77 -2.20 13.96
C GLY A 251 3.09 -1.58 14.42
N ALA A 252 3.02 -0.52 15.26
CA ALA A 252 4.17 0.18 15.83
C ALA A 252 5.23 0.55 14.77
N ILE A 253 4.77 1.00 13.59
CA ILE A 253 5.63 1.29 12.45
C ILE A 253 6.37 2.60 12.72
N SER A 254 7.64 2.47 13.10
CA SER A 254 8.55 3.59 13.37
C SER A 254 9.72 3.57 12.40
N VAL A 255 10.30 4.74 12.13
CA VAL A 255 11.44 4.91 11.21
C VAL A 255 12.72 5.16 12.00
N SER A 256 13.75 4.41 11.68
CA SER A 256 15.12 4.61 12.16
C SER A 256 16.06 4.88 10.97
N ILE A 257 17.21 5.52 11.25
CA ILE A 257 18.27 5.67 10.25
C ILE A 257 18.80 4.29 9.79
N ALA A 258 18.78 3.29 10.69
CA ALA A 258 19.17 1.91 10.37
C ALA A 258 18.26 1.21 9.34
N ASP A 259 17.01 1.66 9.21
CA ASP A 259 16.06 1.10 8.25
C ASP A 259 16.37 1.51 6.80
N MET A 260 17.24 2.52 6.63
CA MET A 260 17.70 2.98 5.33
C MET A 260 18.90 2.14 4.87
N VAL A 261 18.60 0.99 4.27
CA VAL A 261 19.63 0.04 3.81
C VAL A 261 20.18 0.46 2.45
N VAL A 262 21.50 0.65 2.38
CA VAL A 262 22.21 0.93 1.13
C VAL A 262 22.62 -0.40 0.49
N PRO A 263 22.21 -0.68 -0.77
CA PRO A 263 22.59 -1.92 -1.45
C PRO A 263 24.12 -1.99 -1.64
N SER A 264 24.74 -3.12 -1.30
CA SER A 264 26.19 -3.33 -1.47
C SER A 264 26.65 -3.22 -2.93
N VAL A 265 25.81 -3.68 -3.85
CA VAL A 265 26.04 -3.60 -5.32
C VAL A 265 26.07 -2.18 -5.88
N LYS A 266 25.60 -1.17 -5.14
CA LYS A 266 25.61 0.25 -5.57
C LYS A 266 27.02 0.70 -5.99
N TYR A 267 28.02 0.39 -5.18
CA TYR A 267 29.39 0.86 -5.42
C TYR A 267 30.00 0.26 -6.69
N GLU A 268 29.73 -1.02 -6.96
CA GLU A 268 30.17 -1.72 -8.18
C GLU A 268 29.48 -1.13 -9.42
N MET A 269 28.19 -0.89 -9.35
CA MET A 269 27.43 -0.27 -10.45
C MET A 269 27.93 1.12 -10.79
N VAL A 270 28.17 1.96 -9.77
CA VAL A 270 28.69 3.32 -9.96
C VAL A 270 30.10 3.27 -10.57
N HIS A 271 30.98 2.41 -10.06
CA HIS A 271 32.33 2.28 -10.59
C HIS A 271 32.36 1.77 -12.04
N SER A 272 31.48 0.82 -12.39
CA SER A 272 31.31 0.37 -13.77
C SER A 272 30.84 1.50 -14.69
N ALA A 273 29.93 2.36 -14.22
CA ALA A 273 29.47 3.51 -14.97
C ALA A 273 30.58 4.55 -15.18
N GLU A 274 31.41 4.80 -14.16
CA GLU A 274 32.58 5.68 -14.26
C GLU A 274 33.55 5.22 -15.34
N LYS A 275 33.86 3.93 -15.39
CA LYS A 275 34.74 3.38 -16.45
C LYS A 275 34.17 3.64 -17.85
N LYS A 276 32.87 3.43 -18.05
CA LYS A 276 32.21 3.72 -19.34
C LYS A 276 32.24 5.20 -19.70
N VAL A 277 32.06 6.08 -18.73
CA VAL A 277 32.17 7.53 -18.97
C VAL A 277 33.57 7.91 -19.41
N VAL A 278 34.61 7.32 -18.78
CA VAL A 278 36.01 7.53 -19.20
C VAL A 278 36.24 7.04 -20.62
N GLU A 279 35.68 5.91 -21.05
CA GLU A 279 35.74 5.40 -22.42
C GLU A 279 35.08 6.39 -23.41
N ILE A 280 33.90 6.93 -23.07
CA ILE A 280 33.19 7.93 -23.90
C ILE A 280 34.04 9.19 -24.04
N GLU A 281 34.65 9.67 -22.95
CA GLU A 281 35.57 10.82 -22.99
C GLU A 281 36.82 10.55 -23.82
N HIS A 282 37.34 9.31 -23.79
CA HIS A 282 38.45 8.91 -24.62
C HIS A 282 38.11 8.98 -26.12
N PHE A 283 36.95 8.45 -26.53
CA PHE A 283 36.46 8.55 -27.91
C PHE A 283 36.29 9.99 -28.36
N TYR A 284 35.81 10.88 -27.51
CA TYR A 284 35.70 12.31 -27.78
C TYR A 284 37.09 12.92 -28.00
N ARG A 285 38.05 12.64 -27.11
CA ARG A 285 39.45 13.17 -27.26
C ARG A 285 40.15 12.69 -28.52
N GLN A 286 39.80 11.51 -29.02
CA GLN A 286 40.29 10.98 -30.29
C GLN A 286 39.57 11.54 -31.53
N GLY A 287 38.51 12.34 -31.34
CA GLY A 287 37.75 12.94 -32.41
C GLY A 287 36.73 12.02 -33.10
N TYR A 288 36.42 10.82 -32.50
CA TYR A 288 35.42 9.91 -33.06
C TYR A 288 33.98 10.34 -32.85
N ILE A 289 33.70 11.14 -31.82
CA ILE A 289 32.37 11.65 -31.49
C ILE A 289 32.39 13.16 -31.25
N THR A 290 31.30 13.80 -31.54
CA THR A 290 31.10 15.26 -31.28
C THR A 290 30.85 15.53 -29.78
N ASN A 291 31.00 16.78 -29.36
CA ASN A 291 30.72 17.14 -27.96
C ASN A 291 29.26 16.91 -27.58
N ASP A 292 28.31 17.11 -28.49
CA ASP A 292 26.89 16.88 -28.23
C ASP A 292 26.57 15.39 -28.09
N GLU A 293 27.25 14.54 -28.88
CA GLU A 293 27.15 13.09 -28.71
C GLU A 293 27.76 12.62 -27.41
N ARG A 294 28.94 13.11 -27.06
CA ARG A 294 29.57 12.83 -25.76
C ARG A 294 28.62 13.17 -24.63
N TYR A 295 28.09 14.38 -24.60
CA TYR A 295 27.14 14.85 -23.59
C TYR A 295 25.93 13.90 -23.49
N ARG A 296 25.30 13.59 -24.63
CA ARG A 296 24.14 12.69 -24.68
C ARG A 296 24.45 11.30 -24.13
N LEU A 297 25.59 10.72 -24.53
CA LEU A 297 26.01 9.39 -24.09
C LEU A 297 26.32 9.35 -22.59
N VAL A 298 26.97 10.36 -22.05
CA VAL A 298 27.26 10.49 -20.61
C VAL A 298 25.98 10.60 -19.80
N VAL A 299 25.05 11.48 -20.20
CA VAL A 299 23.76 11.64 -19.54
C VAL A 299 22.98 10.32 -19.57
N GLN A 300 22.87 9.67 -20.73
CA GLN A 300 22.18 8.38 -20.88
C GLN A 300 22.79 7.27 -20.00
N GLN A 301 24.14 7.21 -19.90
CA GLN A 301 24.80 6.24 -19.04
C GLN A 301 24.45 6.45 -17.56
N TRP A 302 24.42 7.70 -17.10
CA TRP A 302 24.08 8.00 -15.71
C TRP A 302 22.59 7.83 -15.39
N GLU A 303 21.70 8.12 -16.34
CA GLU A 303 20.26 7.82 -16.20
C GLU A 303 20.03 6.29 -16.06
N LYS A 304 20.69 5.50 -16.94
CA LYS A 304 20.64 4.04 -16.85
C LYS A 304 21.15 3.54 -15.51
N THR A 305 22.33 4.01 -15.08
CA THR A 305 22.91 3.61 -13.78
C THR A 305 22.01 3.98 -12.62
N THR A 306 21.37 5.16 -12.66
CA THR A 306 20.41 5.59 -11.63
C THR A 306 19.19 4.66 -11.59
N ALA A 307 18.69 4.21 -12.73
CA ALA A 307 17.59 3.25 -12.80
C ALA A 307 18.01 1.87 -12.27
N ASP A 308 19.19 1.38 -12.67
CA ASP A 308 19.72 0.09 -12.22
C ASP A 308 19.94 0.06 -10.69
N VAL A 309 20.50 1.13 -10.11
CA VAL A 309 20.65 1.30 -8.65
C VAL A 309 19.29 1.36 -7.96
N THR A 310 18.28 1.98 -8.56
CA THR A 310 16.92 2.03 -8.00
C THR A 310 16.28 0.64 -7.96
N ASN A 311 16.44 -0.15 -9.02
CA ASN A 311 15.93 -1.52 -9.08
C ASN A 311 16.64 -2.42 -8.05
N ALA A 312 17.96 -2.29 -7.93
CA ALA A 312 18.75 -3.02 -6.94
C ALA A 312 18.33 -2.65 -5.51
N LEU A 313 18.07 -1.37 -5.23
CA LEU A 313 17.58 -0.88 -3.95
C LEU A 313 16.22 -1.50 -3.61
N GLN A 314 15.27 -1.45 -4.55
CA GLN A 314 13.94 -2.02 -4.36
C GLN A 314 13.99 -3.54 -4.11
N GLY A 315 14.90 -4.25 -4.77
CA GLY A 315 15.08 -5.69 -4.57
C GLY A 315 15.79 -6.08 -3.26
N SER A 316 16.56 -5.16 -2.66
CA SER A 316 17.32 -5.40 -1.42
C SER A 316 16.56 -5.04 -0.14
N MET A 317 15.51 -4.22 -0.24
CA MET A 317 14.72 -3.86 0.94
C MET A 317 13.78 -4.98 1.35
N ASP A 318 13.66 -5.21 2.66
CA ASP A 318 12.62 -6.08 3.21
C ASP A 318 11.24 -5.43 2.99
N GLU A 319 10.28 -6.22 2.59
CA GLU A 319 8.88 -5.79 2.41
C GLU A 319 8.25 -5.27 3.72
N PHE A 320 8.74 -5.71 4.89
CA PHE A 320 8.36 -5.21 6.22
C PHE A 320 9.22 -4.06 6.74
N ASN A 321 10.15 -3.55 5.93
CA ASN A 321 10.87 -2.34 6.29
C ASN A 321 9.86 -1.17 6.40
N PRO A 322 9.86 -0.42 7.52
CA PRO A 322 8.89 0.67 7.75
C PRO A 322 8.88 1.71 6.64
N ILE A 323 10.06 2.06 6.12
CA ILE A 323 10.21 3.05 5.04
C ILE A 323 9.62 2.51 3.73
N TYR A 324 9.86 1.22 3.43
CA TYR A 324 9.28 0.56 2.27
C TYR A 324 7.76 0.52 2.35
N MET A 325 7.19 0.09 3.49
CA MET A 325 5.74 0.05 3.70
C MET A 325 5.08 1.42 3.56
N MET A 326 5.71 2.50 4.07
CA MET A 326 5.18 3.86 3.93
C MET A 326 5.13 4.32 2.48
N ALA A 327 6.16 4.02 1.69
CA ALA A 327 6.25 4.43 0.30
C ALA A 327 5.37 3.56 -0.62
N ASP A 328 5.38 2.24 -0.45
CA ASP A 328 4.61 1.30 -1.27
C ASP A 328 3.10 1.44 -1.05
N SER A 329 2.68 1.62 0.21
CA SER A 329 1.28 1.91 0.53
C SER A 329 0.78 3.24 -0.06
N GLY A 330 1.69 4.18 -0.34
CA GLY A 330 1.38 5.55 -0.71
C GLY A 330 0.90 6.41 0.47
N ALA A 331 1.17 5.99 1.71
CA ALA A 331 0.87 6.74 2.92
C ALA A 331 1.74 7.99 3.04
N ARG A 332 3.04 7.84 2.90
CA ARG A 332 4.01 8.93 2.93
C ARG A 332 5.29 8.57 2.17
N GLY A 333 5.86 9.55 1.49
CA GLY A 333 7.07 9.36 0.72
C GLY A 333 6.83 8.72 -0.64
N SER A 334 7.91 8.50 -1.37
CA SER A 334 7.93 7.85 -2.67
C SER A 334 9.24 7.09 -2.87
N MET A 335 9.25 6.09 -3.77
CA MET A 335 10.49 5.37 -4.14
C MET A 335 11.57 6.32 -4.66
N ALA A 336 11.20 7.44 -5.30
CA ALA A 336 12.16 8.45 -5.74
C ALA A 336 12.88 9.14 -4.56
N GLN A 337 12.19 9.38 -3.45
CA GLN A 337 12.80 9.94 -2.24
C GLN A 337 13.70 8.91 -1.54
N ILE A 338 13.27 7.65 -1.45
CA ILE A 338 14.10 6.56 -0.91
C ILE A 338 15.38 6.40 -1.74
N ARG A 339 15.26 6.45 -3.07
CA ARG A 339 16.42 6.42 -3.98
C ARG A 339 17.42 7.54 -3.66
N GLN A 340 16.95 8.75 -3.40
CA GLN A 340 17.82 9.87 -3.06
C GLN A 340 18.57 9.67 -1.74
N LEU A 341 17.98 8.94 -0.79
CA LEU A 341 18.55 8.69 0.52
C LEU A 341 19.46 7.46 0.57
N ALA A 342 19.04 6.34 0.01
CA ALA A 342 19.76 5.06 0.08
C ALA A 342 20.44 4.64 -1.23
N GLY A 343 19.98 5.18 -2.34
CA GLY A 343 20.55 4.94 -3.66
C GLY A 343 21.47 6.05 -4.09
N MET A 344 21.07 6.78 -5.11
CA MET A 344 21.85 7.83 -5.75
C MET A 344 20.91 8.98 -6.12
N ARG A 345 21.29 10.23 -5.80
CA ARG A 345 20.50 11.39 -6.20
C ARG A 345 20.46 11.55 -7.72
N GLY A 346 21.58 11.24 -8.39
CA GLY A 346 21.68 11.25 -9.85
C GLY A 346 21.99 12.62 -10.45
N LEU A 347 21.59 12.80 -11.70
CA LEU A 347 21.81 14.02 -12.45
C LEU A 347 20.92 15.15 -11.94
N MET A 348 21.47 16.36 -11.94
CA MET A 348 20.78 17.59 -11.55
C MET A 348 20.66 18.52 -12.75
N ALA A 349 19.63 19.36 -12.77
CA ALA A 349 19.50 20.41 -13.77
C ALA A 349 20.07 21.73 -13.24
N ASP A 350 20.65 22.54 -14.13
CA ASP A 350 21.05 23.93 -13.86
C ASP A 350 19.81 24.85 -13.83
N THR A 351 20.06 26.14 -13.58
CA THR A 351 18.99 27.14 -13.54
C THR A 351 18.35 27.42 -14.92
N ALA A 352 19.01 27.03 -16.00
CA ALA A 352 18.50 27.11 -17.37
C ALA A 352 17.75 25.84 -17.81
N GLY A 353 17.67 24.84 -16.95
CA GLY A 353 16.99 23.54 -17.21
C GLY A 353 17.87 22.51 -17.95
N ARG A 354 19.17 22.83 -18.19
CA ARG A 354 20.10 21.87 -18.81
C ARG A 354 20.63 20.90 -17.77
N THR A 355 20.70 19.60 -18.12
CA THR A 355 21.23 18.56 -17.24
C THR A 355 22.74 18.70 -17.05
N ILE A 356 23.21 18.71 -15.83
CA ILE A 356 24.63 18.71 -15.50
C ILE A 356 25.17 17.30 -15.66
N GLU A 357 26.27 17.12 -16.41
CA GLU A 357 26.84 15.81 -16.76
C GLU A 357 27.40 15.03 -15.56
N ILE A 358 27.74 15.74 -14.49
CA ILE A 358 28.33 15.14 -13.28
C ILE A 358 27.20 14.82 -12.30
N PRO A 359 26.94 13.51 -12.04
CA PRO A 359 25.89 13.13 -11.11
C PRO A 359 26.31 13.30 -9.65
N VAL A 360 25.34 13.49 -8.77
CA VAL A 360 25.54 13.35 -7.33
C VAL A 360 25.46 11.86 -7.00
N LYS A 361 26.63 11.25 -6.72
CA LYS A 361 26.78 9.79 -6.45
C LYS A 361 26.51 9.43 -5.00
N ALA A 362 26.77 10.39 -4.10
CA ALA A 362 26.55 10.23 -2.66
C ALA A 362 25.09 10.54 -2.27
N ASN A 363 24.75 10.17 -1.04
CA ASN A 363 23.48 10.48 -0.40
C ASN A 363 23.54 11.83 0.28
#